data_c6ae410c7b809f809cfd0d4cb90d2db1
#
_entry.id   c6ae410c7b809f809cfd0d4cb90d2db1
#
_cell.length_a   1.000
_cell.length_b   1.000
_cell.length_c   1.000
_cell.angle_alpha   90.00
_cell.angle_beta   90.00
_cell.angle_gamma   90.00
#
_symmetry.space_group_name_H-M   'P 1'
#
loop_
_entity.id
_entity.type
_entity.pdbx_description
1 polymer ?
#
loop_
_entity_poly.entity_id
_entity_poly.type
_entity_poly.pdbx_seq_one_letter_code
_entity_poly.pdbx_strand_id
1 'polypeptide(L)'
;SLDDYDRLLALTQGRGELDGRRLIDESRMRRLEQNPYATAEVGSSPMADYGFDWRYGFGSWLLCEGEAATCPRFSSPGAYGFTPWIDHEAGYRAILAMETAAPGGAAWAVPLAERLRPWIAALSAS
;
A
#
# COMPACT_ATOMS: atom_id res chain seq x y z
N SER A 1 -9.00 9.66 -12.91
CA SER A 1 -7.87 10.60 -12.83
C SER A 1 -6.99 10.29 -11.63
N LEU A 2 -5.84 10.94 -11.52
CA LEU A 2 -4.97 10.83 -10.34
C LEU A 2 -5.68 11.37 -9.09
N ASP A 3 -6.41 12.46 -9.24
CA ASP A 3 -7.18 13.07 -8.15
C ASP A 3 -8.29 12.14 -7.61
N ASP A 4 -8.98 11.42 -8.49
CA ASP A 4 -10.00 10.45 -8.07
C ASP A 4 -9.36 9.30 -7.29
N TYR A 5 -8.18 8.85 -7.71
CA TYR A 5 -7.47 7.81 -7.00
C TYR A 5 -6.95 8.30 -5.64
N ASP A 6 -6.46 9.53 -5.56
CA ASP A 6 -6.07 10.15 -4.28
C ASP A 6 -7.25 10.25 -3.31
N ARG A 7 -8.45 10.57 -3.80
CA ARG A 7 -9.68 10.55 -2.97
C ARG A 7 -9.99 9.15 -2.44
N LEU A 8 -9.77 8.09 -3.23
CA LEU A 8 -9.90 6.71 -2.76
C LEU A 8 -8.87 6.40 -1.66
N LEU A 9 -7.63 6.83 -1.84
CA LEU A 9 -6.60 6.69 -0.82
C LEU A 9 -6.93 7.50 0.44
N ALA A 10 -7.49 8.71 0.29
CA ALA A 10 -7.94 9.54 1.40
C ALA A 10 -9.03 8.84 2.23
N LEU A 11 -10.04 8.26 1.57
CA LEU A 11 -11.08 7.45 2.22
C LEU A 11 -10.48 6.26 2.97
N THR A 12 -9.51 5.59 2.35
CA THR A 12 -8.85 4.43 2.94
C THR A 12 -7.97 4.84 4.12
N GLN A 13 -7.18 5.89 4.00
CA GLN A 13 -6.37 6.46 5.08
C GLN A 13 -7.23 6.96 6.24
N GLY A 14 -8.38 7.59 5.94
CA GLY A 14 -9.39 8.00 6.93
C GLY A 14 -10.19 6.83 7.51
N ARG A 15 -9.81 5.58 7.17
CA ARG A 15 -10.52 4.37 7.63
C ARG A 15 -12.02 4.45 7.43
N GLY A 16 -12.43 4.86 6.23
CA GLY A 16 -13.82 4.96 5.81
C GLY A 16 -14.47 6.31 6.04
N GLU A 17 -13.72 7.30 6.51
CA GLU A 17 -14.14 8.69 6.61
C GLU A 17 -13.48 9.51 5.49
N LEU A 18 -14.26 10.35 4.83
CA LEU A 18 -13.82 11.29 3.80
C LEU A 18 -14.58 12.60 3.96
N ASP A 19 -13.86 13.71 4.00
CA ASP A 19 -14.42 15.07 4.11
C ASP A 19 -15.38 15.21 5.33
N GLY A 20 -15.02 14.61 6.47
CA GLY A 20 -15.80 14.62 7.71
C GLY A 20 -17.05 13.72 7.70
N ARG A 21 -17.23 12.90 6.65
CA ARG A 21 -18.37 11.97 6.52
C ARG A 21 -17.89 10.53 6.56
N ARG A 22 -18.52 9.73 7.43
CA ARG A 22 -18.30 8.29 7.45
C ARG A 22 -19.09 7.61 6.33
N LEU A 23 -18.37 7.02 5.39
CA LEU A 23 -18.93 6.30 4.24
C LEU A 23 -18.85 4.79 4.41
N ILE A 24 -17.84 4.31 5.14
CA ILE A 24 -17.62 2.88 5.41
C ILE A 24 -17.28 2.73 6.90
N ASP A 25 -17.77 1.65 7.53
CA ASP A 25 -17.44 1.35 8.92
C ASP A 25 -15.94 1.19 9.13
N GLU A 26 -15.39 1.84 10.14
CA GLU A 26 -13.97 1.77 10.48
C GLU A 26 -13.49 0.33 10.69
N SER A 27 -14.28 -0.50 11.37
CA SER A 27 -13.94 -1.90 11.61
C SER A 27 -13.77 -2.71 10.32
N ARG A 28 -14.52 -2.37 9.26
CA ARG A 28 -14.36 -2.98 7.94
C ARG A 28 -13.09 -2.51 7.26
N MET A 29 -12.78 -1.22 7.35
CA MET A 29 -11.57 -0.65 6.74
C MET A 29 -10.30 -1.15 7.45
N ARG A 30 -10.31 -1.33 8.77
CA ARG A 30 -9.18 -1.91 9.50
C ARG A 30 -8.82 -3.33 9.08
N ARG A 31 -9.71 -4.05 8.39
CA ARG A 31 -9.37 -5.35 7.79
C ARG A 31 -8.31 -5.26 6.72
N LEU A 32 -8.16 -4.12 6.06
CA LEU A 32 -7.09 -3.89 5.07
C LEU A 32 -5.69 -3.95 5.69
N GLU A 33 -5.59 -3.68 7.00
CA GLU A 33 -4.35 -3.74 7.77
C GLU A 33 -4.05 -5.15 8.31
N GLN A 34 -4.97 -6.10 8.16
CA GLN A 34 -4.83 -7.46 8.68
C GLN A 34 -4.11 -8.37 7.68
N ASN A 35 -3.25 -9.22 8.20
CA ASN A 35 -2.63 -10.31 7.47
C ASN A 35 -3.40 -11.62 7.72
N PRO A 36 -4.37 -11.97 6.86
CA PRO A 36 -5.18 -13.17 7.05
C PRO A 36 -4.40 -14.46 6.81
N TYR A 37 -3.20 -14.34 6.25
CA TYR A 37 -2.36 -15.47 5.84
C TYR A 37 -0.97 -15.43 6.50
N ALA A 38 -0.88 -14.86 7.71
CA ALA A 38 0.41 -14.69 8.42
C ALA A 38 1.22 -15.98 8.54
N THR A 39 0.53 -17.11 8.74
CA THR A 39 1.16 -18.44 8.92
C THR A 39 1.09 -19.33 7.67
N ALA A 40 0.55 -18.81 6.56
CA ALA A 40 0.44 -19.57 5.32
C ALA A 40 1.80 -19.67 4.62
N GLU A 41 2.06 -20.84 4.03
CA GLU A 41 3.21 -21.00 3.14
C GLU A 41 2.98 -20.21 1.84
N VAL A 42 3.97 -19.46 1.43
CA VAL A 42 3.94 -18.66 0.19
C VAL A 42 4.59 -19.47 -0.94
N GLY A 43 3.76 -19.98 -1.86
CA GLY A 43 4.25 -20.75 -3.00
C GLY A 43 4.98 -19.88 -4.03
N SER A 44 4.48 -18.68 -4.31
CA SER A 44 5.14 -17.69 -5.17
C SER A 44 4.61 -16.30 -4.86
N SER A 45 5.46 -15.28 -5.05
CA SER A 45 5.09 -13.89 -4.86
C SER A 45 5.91 -13.00 -5.79
N PRO A 46 5.29 -12.11 -6.59
CA PRO A 46 6.03 -11.14 -7.37
C PRO A 46 6.81 -10.15 -6.50
N MET A 47 6.41 -9.95 -5.24
CA MET A 47 7.15 -9.10 -4.31
C MET A 47 8.47 -9.73 -3.88
N ALA A 48 8.53 -11.06 -3.76
CA ALA A 48 9.77 -11.78 -3.52
C ALA A 48 10.79 -11.58 -4.64
N ASP A 49 10.34 -11.50 -5.89
CA ASP A 49 11.20 -11.20 -7.04
C ASP A 49 11.80 -9.79 -6.96
N TYR A 50 11.14 -8.87 -6.24
CA TYR A 50 11.63 -7.51 -5.99
C TYR A 50 12.43 -7.39 -4.68
N GLY A 51 12.58 -8.48 -3.93
CA GLY A 51 13.35 -8.54 -2.69
C GLY A 51 12.55 -8.27 -1.41
N PHE A 52 11.22 -8.40 -1.44
CA PHE A 52 10.35 -8.14 -0.31
C PHE A 52 9.57 -9.39 0.13
N ASP A 53 9.62 -9.73 1.42
CA ASP A 53 8.77 -10.77 2.03
C ASP A 53 7.42 -10.18 2.48
N TRP A 54 6.69 -9.58 1.52
CA TRP A 54 5.38 -9.01 1.80
C TRP A 54 4.27 -10.02 1.59
N ARG A 55 3.25 -9.93 2.43
CA ARG A 55 2.05 -10.77 2.34
C ARG A 55 0.94 -10.04 1.61
N TYR A 56 0.11 -10.79 0.90
CA TYR A 56 -1.08 -10.25 0.26
C TYR A 56 -2.26 -10.33 1.22
N GLY A 57 -2.87 -9.19 1.52
CA GLY A 57 -4.03 -9.09 2.41
C GLY A 57 -5.34 -9.03 1.65
N PHE A 58 -6.25 -8.17 2.10
CA PHE A 58 -7.54 -7.94 1.47
C PHE A 58 -7.43 -6.91 0.35
N GLY A 59 -6.94 -7.33 -0.82
CA GLY A 59 -6.81 -6.50 -2.02
C GLY A 59 -5.56 -5.63 -2.11
N SER A 60 -4.59 -5.82 -1.21
CA SER A 60 -3.33 -5.08 -1.21
C SER A 60 -2.18 -5.90 -0.64
N TRP A 61 -0.96 -5.51 -0.99
CA TRP A 61 0.26 -6.01 -0.37
C TRP A 61 0.49 -5.29 0.95
N LEU A 62 0.77 -6.05 2.00
CA LEU A 62 1.13 -5.55 3.32
C LEU A 62 2.64 -5.33 3.35
N LEU A 63 3.08 -4.09 3.56
CA LEU A 63 4.48 -3.66 3.48
C LEU A 63 5.21 -3.89 4.81
N CYS A 64 4.91 -5.01 5.47
CA CYS A 64 5.58 -5.48 6.67
C CYS A 64 6.19 -6.84 6.38
N GLU A 65 7.43 -7.02 6.77
CA GLU A 65 8.12 -8.28 6.57
C GLU A 65 7.56 -9.39 7.47
N GLY A 66 7.53 -10.60 6.91
CA GLY A 66 7.26 -11.80 7.67
C GLY A 66 5.80 -12.00 8.11
N GLU A 67 5.63 -12.58 9.31
CA GLU A 67 4.37 -13.12 9.81
C GLU A 67 3.59 -12.14 10.71
N ALA A 68 3.81 -10.84 10.56
CA ALA A 68 3.06 -9.85 11.34
C ALA A 68 1.54 -10.01 11.12
N ALA A 69 0.77 -10.10 12.20
CA ALA A 69 -0.69 -10.26 12.14
C ALA A 69 -1.41 -9.01 11.60
N THR A 70 -0.81 -7.86 11.77
CA THR A 70 -1.30 -6.57 11.27
C THR A 70 -0.17 -5.77 10.66
N CYS A 71 -0.50 -4.98 9.64
CA CYS A 71 0.45 -4.08 9.00
C CYS A 71 -0.23 -2.73 8.72
N PRO A 72 0.26 -1.62 9.32
CA PRO A 72 -0.30 -0.30 9.08
C PRO A 72 0.06 0.28 7.71
N ARG A 73 0.89 -0.43 6.94
CA ARG A 73 1.38 0.01 5.63
C ARG A 73 0.97 -0.99 4.56
N PHE A 74 0.37 -0.50 3.49
CA PHE A 74 -0.02 -1.36 2.39
C PHE A 74 -0.05 -0.60 1.05
N SER A 75 0.07 -1.35 -0.04
CA SER A 75 0.15 -0.86 -1.40
C SER A 75 -0.56 -1.80 -2.37
N SER A 76 -0.99 -1.28 -3.51
CA SER A 76 -1.52 -2.08 -4.62
C SER A 76 -0.85 -1.68 -5.93
N PRO A 77 0.43 -2.04 -6.14
CA PRO A 77 1.16 -1.67 -7.35
C PRO A 77 0.56 -2.33 -8.58
N GLY A 78 0.44 -1.54 -9.65
CA GLY A 78 0.04 -2.02 -10.96
C GLY A 78 1.23 -2.53 -11.76
N ALA A 79 0.98 -3.52 -12.64
CA ALA A 79 2.02 -4.14 -13.46
C ALA A 79 2.81 -3.15 -14.34
N TYR A 80 2.21 -2.03 -14.70
CA TYR A 80 2.83 -0.98 -15.51
C TYR A 80 3.55 0.11 -14.69
N GLY A 81 3.60 -0.02 -13.35
CA GLY A 81 4.41 0.83 -12.48
C GLY A 81 3.64 1.83 -11.63
N PHE A 82 2.32 2.03 -11.85
CA PHE A 82 1.51 2.85 -10.96
C PHE A 82 1.51 2.26 -9.56
N THR A 83 2.08 2.97 -8.58
CA THR A 83 2.30 2.44 -7.23
C THR A 83 1.74 3.38 -6.18
N PRO A 84 0.50 3.13 -5.72
CA PRO A 84 -0.10 3.84 -4.60
C PRO A 84 0.26 3.15 -3.29
N TRP A 85 0.41 3.89 -2.18
CA TRP A 85 0.54 3.30 -0.84
C TRP A 85 -0.02 4.20 0.24
N ILE A 86 -0.33 3.56 1.35
CA ILE A 86 -0.78 4.20 2.59
C ILE A 86 0.15 3.77 3.72
N ASP A 87 0.52 4.72 4.55
CA ASP A 87 1.24 4.49 5.80
C ASP A 87 0.45 5.13 6.95
N HIS A 88 -0.31 4.31 7.68
CA HIS A 88 -1.09 4.76 8.81
C HIS A 88 -0.22 5.10 10.03
N GLU A 89 0.97 4.53 10.13
CA GLU A 89 1.91 4.80 11.22
C GLU A 89 2.55 6.17 11.06
N ALA A 90 3.01 6.47 9.85
CA ALA A 90 3.57 7.78 9.52
C ALA A 90 2.51 8.82 9.13
N GLY A 91 1.24 8.42 8.99
CA GLY A 91 0.11 9.32 8.78
C GLY A 91 -0.01 9.91 7.38
N TYR A 92 0.53 9.25 6.35
CA TYR A 92 0.46 9.77 4.97
C TYR A 92 0.00 8.73 3.96
N ARG A 93 -0.37 9.20 2.79
CA ARG A 93 -0.58 8.43 1.57
C ARG A 93 0.21 9.05 0.43
N ALA A 94 0.60 8.24 -0.54
CA ALA A 94 1.33 8.72 -1.71
C ALA A 94 1.05 7.86 -2.95
N ILE A 95 1.35 8.42 -4.10
CA ILE A 95 1.25 7.75 -5.39
C ILE A 95 2.53 8.04 -6.18
N LEU A 96 3.24 6.99 -6.56
CA LEU A 96 4.23 7.06 -7.63
C LEU A 96 3.51 6.79 -8.95
N ALA A 97 3.17 7.87 -9.66
CA ALA A 97 2.50 7.79 -10.96
C ALA A 97 3.54 7.56 -12.06
N MET A 98 3.76 6.30 -12.38
CA MET A 98 4.66 5.87 -13.45
C MET A 98 3.91 4.89 -14.36
N GLU A 99 4.21 4.94 -15.66
CA GLU A 99 3.70 4.01 -16.65
C GLU A 99 4.83 3.57 -17.58
N THR A 100 4.96 2.27 -17.76
CA THR A 100 5.87 1.67 -18.74
C THR A 100 5.10 1.18 -19.96
N ALA A 101 5.76 1.13 -21.12
CA ALA A 101 5.15 0.67 -22.39
C ALA A 101 4.78 -0.82 -22.39
N ALA A 102 5.31 -1.61 -21.44
CA ALA A 102 5.06 -3.04 -21.29
C ALA A 102 4.93 -3.40 -19.81
N PRO A 103 4.27 -4.55 -19.45
CA PRO A 103 4.30 -5.07 -18.10
C PRO A 103 5.72 -5.22 -17.55
N GLY A 104 5.89 -4.99 -16.24
CA GLY A 104 7.21 -5.03 -15.59
C GLY A 104 7.59 -3.71 -14.90
N GLY A 105 6.80 -2.66 -15.07
CA GLY A 105 7.01 -1.37 -14.39
C GLY A 105 7.03 -1.48 -12.87
N ALA A 106 6.29 -2.41 -12.29
CA ALA A 106 6.29 -2.67 -10.85
C ALA A 106 7.68 -3.06 -10.32
N ALA A 107 8.50 -3.77 -11.10
CA ALA A 107 9.86 -4.15 -10.71
C ALA A 107 10.78 -2.94 -10.46
N TRP A 108 10.46 -1.80 -11.05
CA TRP A 108 11.15 -0.53 -10.86
C TRP A 108 10.46 0.36 -9.84
N ALA A 109 9.12 0.47 -9.96
CA ALA A 109 8.32 1.39 -9.16
C ALA A 109 8.27 0.99 -7.69
N VAL A 110 8.13 -0.30 -7.38
CA VAL A 110 8.03 -0.79 -6.00
C VAL A 110 9.32 -0.53 -5.21
N PRO A 111 10.53 -0.94 -5.68
CA PRO A 111 11.76 -0.60 -4.99
C PRO A 111 12.02 0.91 -4.88
N LEU A 112 11.62 1.68 -5.90
CA LEU A 112 11.74 3.14 -5.87
C LEU A 112 10.83 3.75 -4.80
N ALA A 113 9.56 3.33 -4.73
CA ALA A 113 8.61 3.78 -3.72
C ALA A 113 9.14 3.50 -2.30
N GLU A 114 9.70 2.30 -2.07
CA GLU A 114 10.31 1.95 -0.78
C GLU A 114 11.51 2.84 -0.42
N ARG A 115 12.33 3.20 -1.39
CA ARG A 115 13.46 4.13 -1.18
C ARG A 115 12.98 5.56 -0.86
N LEU A 116 11.87 5.99 -1.45
CA LEU A 116 11.30 7.32 -1.24
C LEU A 116 10.54 7.42 0.09
N ARG A 117 10.02 6.32 0.60
CA ARG A 117 9.16 6.27 1.79
C ARG A 117 9.72 7.01 3.01
N PRO A 118 10.99 6.84 3.43
CA PRO A 118 11.53 7.56 4.59
C PRO A 118 11.56 9.09 4.39
N TRP A 119 11.83 9.54 3.18
CA TRP A 119 11.85 10.97 2.85
C TRP A 119 10.47 11.59 2.88
N ILE A 120 9.47 10.87 2.34
CA ILE A 120 8.08 11.31 2.34
C ILE A 120 7.54 11.34 3.77
N ALA A 121 7.82 10.32 4.58
CA ALA A 121 7.44 10.28 6.00
C ALA A 121 8.02 11.48 6.77
N ALA A 122 9.28 11.82 6.53
CA ALA A 122 9.92 12.99 7.17
C ALA A 122 9.27 14.32 6.75
N LEU A 123 8.88 14.46 5.49
CA LEU A 123 8.15 15.64 5.00
C LEU A 123 6.74 15.75 5.56
N SER A 124 6.08 14.63 5.80
CA SER A 124 4.72 14.59 6.34
C SER A 124 4.67 14.89 7.85
N ALA A 125 5.79 14.74 8.55
CA ALA A 125 5.92 15.01 9.99
C ALA A 125 6.28 16.47 10.31
N SER A 126 6.62 17.26 9.28
CA SER A 126 6.98 18.69 9.42
C SER A 126 5.78 19.61 9.24
#